data_25eff258a825f3838dff6b90a4b3d52b
#
_entry.id   25eff258a825f3838dff6b90a4b3d52b
#
_cell.length_a   1.000
_cell.length_b   1.000
_cell.length_c   1.000
_cell.angle_alpha   90.00
_cell.angle_beta   90.00
_cell.angle_gamma   90.00
#
_symmetry.space_group_name_H-M   'P 1'
#
loop_
_entity.id
_entity.type
_entity.pdbx_description
1 polymer ?
#
loop_
_entity_poly.entity_id
_entity_poly.type
_entity_poly.pdbx_seq_one_letter_code
_entity_poly.pdbx_strand_id
1 'polypeptide(L)'
;MNIESHKRNLKESLESLKECVERGIEDRQRSIGFHTSAAMCDMLEMLLHKKSLIDPGASIKHDWFSSTRTTQEKLNFDFPNKKEILEIMVRIENKRNILCYGKRQSEKVIRSVIDDFNFFMLKIKEAGLDEL
;
A
#
# COMPACT_ATOMS: atom_id res chain seq x y z
N MET A 1 -8.36 -3.25 14.14
CA MET A 1 -8.75 -1.87 13.80
C MET A 1 -10.02 -1.90 12.97
N ASN A 2 -11.00 -1.05 13.26
CA ASN A 2 -12.26 -1.05 12.51
C ASN A 2 -12.14 -0.29 11.18
N ILE A 3 -13.15 -0.42 10.32
CA ILE A 3 -13.09 0.13 8.97
C ILE A 3 -13.03 1.67 8.96
N GLU A 4 -13.68 2.33 9.93
CA GLU A 4 -13.65 3.78 10.04
C GLU A 4 -12.24 4.29 10.38
N SER A 5 -11.52 3.57 11.23
CA SER A 5 -10.13 3.89 11.56
C SER A 5 -9.23 3.75 10.33
N HIS A 6 -9.43 2.70 9.53
CA HIS A 6 -8.68 2.52 8.27
C HIS A 6 -8.97 3.63 7.28
N LYS A 7 -10.24 4.03 7.13
CA LYS A 7 -10.63 5.14 6.25
C LYS A 7 -9.96 6.44 6.67
N ARG A 8 -9.93 6.71 7.97
CA ARG A 8 -9.32 7.92 8.51
C ARG A 8 -7.80 7.94 8.26
N ASN A 9 -7.14 6.83 8.54
CA ASN A 9 -5.70 6.68 8.29
C ASN A 9 -5.38 6.78 6.80
N LEU A 10 -6.19 6.15 5.97
CA LEU A 10 -6.03 6.22 4.52
C LEU A 10 -6.15 7.65 4.01
N LYS A 11 -7.14 8.39 4.50
CA LYS A 11 -7.31 9.80 4.13
C LYS A 11 -6.06 10.61 4.46
N GLU A 12 -5.53 10.44 5.66
CA GLU A 12 -4.30 11.13 6.08
C GLU A 12 -3.13 10.79 5.15
N SER A 13 -2.93 9.50 4.83
CA SER A 13 -1.86 9.08 3.93
C SER A 13 -2.03 9.65 2.53
N LEU A 14 -3.24 9.62 1.98
CA LEU A 14 -3.49 10.16 0.63
C LEU A 14 -3.27 11.67 0.57
N GLU A 15 -3.68 12.40 1.59
CA GLU A 15 -3.43 13.85 1.69
C GLU A 15 -1.92 14.13 1.77
N SER A 16 -1.18 13.34 2.56
CA SER A 16 0.27 13.48 2.68
C SER A 16 0.98 13.19 1.36
N LEU A 17 0.55 12.15 0.63
CA LEU A 17 1.12 11.83 -0.67
C LEU A 17 0.84 12.93 -1.70
N LYS A 18 -0.36 13.48 -1.71
CA LYS A 18 -0.71 14.60 -2.58
C LYS A 18 0.20 15.79 -2.32
N GLU A 19 0.41 16.12 -1.05
CA GLU A 19 1.29 17.22 -0.64
C GLU A 19 2.74 16.95 -1.07
N CYS A 20 3.22 15.71 -0.94
CA CYS A 20 4.56 15.34 -1.39
C CYS A 20 4.75 15.59 -2.89
N VAL A 21 3.76 15.23 -3.70
CA VAL A 21 3.82 15.45 -5.15
C VAL A 21 3.80 16.94 -5.49
N GLU A 22 2.98 17.72 -4.80
CA GLU A 22 2.86 19.16 -5.04
C GLU A 22 4.11 19.92 -4.63
N ARG A 23 4.79 19.50 -3.55
CA ARG A 23 5.95 20.21 -2.99
C ARG A 23 7.31 19.73 -3.49
N GLY A 24 7.33 18.62 -4.24
CA GLY A 24 8.57 18.04 -4.76
C GLY A 24 8.94 16.76 -4.04
N ILE A 25 8.97 15.68 -4.81
CA ILE A 25 9.13 14.32 -4.29
C ILE A 25 10.54 14.04 -3.76
N GLU A 26 11.56 14.74 -4.30
CA GLU A 26 12.95 14.48 -3.93
C GLU A 26 13.23 14.71 -2.45
N ASP A 27 12.62 15.73 -1.86
CA ASP A 27 12.81 16.07 -0.46
C ASP A 27 11.88 15.35 0.49
N ARG A 28 11.01 14.48 -0.05
CA ARG A 28 9.98 13.80 0.74
C ARG A 28 10.02 12.27 0.59
N GLN A 29 11.21 11.76 0.36
CA GLN A 29 11.46 10.35 0.16
C GLN A 29 10.88 9.48 1.27
N ARG A 30 11.15 9.82 2.52
CA ARG A 30 10.68 9.02 3.66
C ARG A 30 9.16 9.07 3.81
N SER A 31 8.57 10.23 3.62
CA SER A 31 7.10 10.37 3.67
C SER A 31 6.44 9.54 2.59
N ILE A 32 6.98 9.54 1.37
CA ILE A 32 6.45 8.73 0.27
C ILE A 32 6.59 7.25 0.58
N GLY A 33 7.74 6.81 1.07
CA GLY A 33 7.95 5.41 1.45
C GLY A 33 6.99 4.94 2.52
N PHE A 34 6.80 5.73 3.57
CA PHE A 34 5.90 5.39 4.66
C PHE A 34 4.43 5.39 4.22
N HIS A 35 3.97 6.46 3.58
CA HIS A 35 2.54 6.61 3.28
C HIS A 35 2.05 5.71 2.16
N THR A 36 2.87 5.37 1.17
CA THR A 36 2.48 4.39 0.15
C THR A 36 2.29 3.01 0.78
N SER A 37 3.21 2.61 1.66
CA SER A 37 3.13 1.33 2.37
C SER A 37 1.92 1.28 3.32
N ALA A 38 1.74 2.32 4.12
CA ALA A 38 0.62 2.38 5.06
C ALA A 38 -0.73 2.37 4.33
N ALA A 39 -0.85 3.17 3.27
CA ALA A 39 -2.09 3.27 2.51
C ALA A 39 -2.44 1.95 1.81
N MET A 40 -1.46 1.25 1.23
CA MET A 40 -1.75 -0.02 0.57
C MET A 40 -2.25 -1.08 1.55
N CYS A 41 -1.69 -1.11 2.76
CA CYS A 41 -2.16 -2.04 3.80
C CYS A 41 -3.57 -1.69 4.27
N ASP A 42 -3.87 -0.41 4.49
CA ASP A 42 -5.21 0.02 4.85
C ASP A 42 -6.24 -0.38 3.77
N MET A 43 -5.92 -0.15 2.51
CA MET A 43 -6.82 -0.47 1.41
C MET A 43 -7.04 -1.96 1.25
N LEU A 44 -5.99 -2.77 1.34
CA LEU A 44 -6.15 -4.22 1.25
C LEU A 44 -7.01 -4.74 2.39
N GLU A 45 -6.74 -4.29 3.62
CA GLU A 45 -7.53 -4.74 4.77
C GLU A 45 -9.00 -4.36 4.62
N MET A 46 -9.28 -3.14 4.15
CA MET A 46 -10.65 -2.70 3.86
C MET A 46 -11.34 -3.60 2.83
N LEU A 47 -10.63 -3.95 1.74
CA LEU A 47 -11.17 -4.84 0.73
C LEU A 47 -11.48 -6.22 1.29
N LEU A 48 -10.54 -6.80 2.04
CA LEU A 48 -10.69 -8.16 2.57
C LEU A 48 -11.78 -8.24 3.63
N HIS A 49 -11.94 -7.21 4.46
CA HIS A 49 -13.07 -7.14 5.40
C HIS A 49 -14.40 -6.98 4.65
N LYS A 50 -14.45 -6.14 3.63
CA LYS A 50 -15.64 -5.96 2.80
C LYS A 50 -16.11 -7.27 2.18
N LYS A 51 -15.18 -8.12 1.78
CA LYS A 51 -15.46 -9.43 1.18
C LYS A 51 -15.56 -10.56 2.20
N SER A 52 -15.45 -10.26 3.48
CA SER A 52 -15.48 -11.25 4.57
C SER A 52 -14.44 -12.35 4.41
N LEU A 53 -13.27 -12.01 3.88
CA LEU A 53 -12.17 -12.95 3.64
C LEU A 53 -11.21 -13.08 4.81
N ILE A 54 -11.26 -12.15 5.75
CA ILE A 54 -10.47 -12.20 6.99
C ILE A 54 -11.37 -11.94 8.18
N ASP A 55 -10.95 -12.42 9.35
CA ASP A 55 -11.70 -12.24 10.60
C ASP A 55 -11.80 -10.74 10.96
N PRO A 56 -12.90 -10.31 11.60
CA PRO A 56 -13.06 -8.89 11.96
C PRO A 56 -11.91 -8.32 12.79
N GLY A 57 -11.24 -9.14 13.60
CA GLY A 57 -10.11 -8.71 14.42
C GLY A 57 -8.75 -8.84 13.74
N ALA A 58 -8.70 -9.35 12.51
CA ALA A 58 -7.45 -9.55 11.80
C ALA A 58 -6.89 -8.23 11.28
N SER A 59 -5.56 -8.12 11.26
CA SER A 59 -4.85 -6.96 10.73
C SER A 59 -3.82 -7.37 9.69
N ILE A 60 -3.70 -6.57 8.64
CA ILE A 60 -2.69 -6.76 7.61
C ILE A 60 -1.44 -5.98 8.02
N LYS A 61 -0.29 -6.65 8.00
CA LYS A 61 0.98 -6.03 8.39
C LYS A 61 1.86 -5.85 7.15
N HIS A 62 2.51 -4.69 7.05
CA HIS A 62 3.33 -4.37 5.88
C HIS A 62 4.47 -5.38 5.65
N ASP A 63 5.02 -5.97 6.72
CA ASP A 63 6.14 -6.90 6.59
C ASP A 63 5.73 -8.27 5.99
N TRP A 64 4.43 -8.55 5.88
CA TRP A 64 3.95 -9.72 5.14
C TRP A 64 4.33 -9.64 3.66
N PHE A 65 4.60 -8.44 3.16
CA PHE A 65 4.92 -8.19 1.76
C PHE A 65 6.42 -8.12 1.49
N SER A 66 7.24 -8.59 2.45
CA SER A 66 8.70 -8.61 2.30
C SER A 66 9.16 -9.57 1.19
N SER A 67 8.37 -10.62 0.91
CA SER A 67 8.63 -11.55 -0.18
C SER A 67 7.32 -12.13 -0.70
N THR A 68 7.34 -12.61 -1.93
CA THR A 68 6.20 -13.29 -2.55
C THR A 68 5.78 -14.52 -1.73
N ARG A 69 6.77 -15.27 -1.23
CA ARG A 69 6.51 -16.47 -0.42
C ARG A 69 5.74 -16.14 0.85
N THR A 70 6.21 -15.17 1.63
CA THR A 70 5.55 -14.75 2.87
C THR A 70 4.13 -14.28 2.58
N THR A 71 3.97 -13.48 1.53
CA THR A 71 2.66 -12.97 1.11
C THR A 71 1.69 -14.11 0.82
N GLN A 72 2.13 -15.12 0.07
CA GLN A 72 1.29 -16.28 -0.28
C GLN A 72 0.92 -17.11 0.96
N GLU A 73 1.83 -17.26 1.90
CA GLU A 73 1.58 -17.98 3.14
C GLU A 73 0.54 -17.27 4.01
N LYS A 74 0.58 -15.95 4.06
CA LYS A 74 -0.33 -15.14 4.90
C LYS A 74 -1.68 -14.94 4.24
N LEU A 75 -1.74 -14.85 2.91
CA LEU A 75 -2.96 -14.57 2.15
C LEU A 75 -3.25 -15.75 1.20
N ASN A 76 -3.66 -16.86 1.78
CA ASN A 76 -3.84 -18.13 1.06
C ASN A 76 -5.25 -18.34 0.49
N PHE A 77 -6.06 -17.32 0.43
CA PHE A 77 -7.39 -17.30 -0.18
C PHE A 77 -7.38 -16.44 -1.43
N ASP A 78 -8.40 -16.57 -2.27
CA ASP A 78 -8.49 -15.87 -3.54
C ASP A 78 -9.36 -14.60 -3.46
N PHE A 79 -9.05 -13.62 -4.31
CA PHE A 79 -9.85 -12.43 -4.51
C PHE A 79 -9.50 -11.80 -5.87
N PRO A 80 -10.34 -10.90 -6.41
CA PRO A 80 -10.09 -10.32 -7.74
C PRO A 80 -8.77 -9.56 -7.81
N ASN A 81 -8.05 -9.74 -8.90
CA ASN A 81 -6.74 -9.09 -9.16
C ASN A 81 -5.66 -9.43 -8.13
N LYS A 82 -5.84 -10.54 -7.39
CA LYS A 82 -4.92 -10.92 -6.31
C LYS A 82 -3.46 -10.91 -6.75
N LYS A 83 -3.15 -11.56 -7.87
CA LYS A 83 -1.77 -11.70 -8.33
C LYS A 83 -1.11 -10.34 -8.55
N GLU A 84 -1.75 -9.47 -9.31
CA GLU A 84 -1.21 -8.14 -9.61
C GLU A 84 -1.12 -7.28 -8.36
N ILE A 85 -2.15 -7.31 -7.50
CA ILE A 85 -2.17 -6.55 -6.25
C ILE A 85 -1.01 -6.96 -5.35
N LEU A 86 -0.81 -8.25 -5.13
CA LEU A 86 0.23 -8.72 -4.23
C LEU A 86 1.63 -8.49 -4.79
N GLU A 87 1.84 -8.63 -6.09
CA GLU A 87 3.11 -8.31 -6.74
C GLU A 87 3.49 -6.84 -6.56
N ILE A 88 2.53 -5.94 -6.75
CA ILE A 88 2.75 -4.51 -6.56
C ILE A 88 3.08 -4.20 -5.09
N MET A 89 2.35 -4.82 -4.16
CA MET A 89 2.57 -4.59 -2.73
C MET A 89 3.96 -5.06 -2.30
N VAL A 90 4.45 -6.16 -2.85
CA VAL A 90 5.82 -6.62 -2.58
C VAL A 90 6.84 -5.60 -3.09
N ARG A 91 6.64 -5.04 -4.29
CA ARG A 91 7.53 -4.01 -4.81
C ARG A 91 7.53 -2.76 -3.93
N ILE A 92 6.36 -2.30 -3.51
CA ILE A 92 6.23 -1.12 -2.64
C ILE A 92 6.92 -1.38 -1.30
N GLU A 93 6.71 -2.54 -0.70
CA GLU A 93 7.34 -2.87 0.59
C GLU A 93 8.87 -2.92 0.48
N ASN A 94 9.40 -3.52 -0.57
CA ASN A 94 10.84 -3.57 -0.78
C ASN A 94 11.45 -2.18 -0.91
N LYS A 95 10.76 -1.27 -1.59
CA LYS A 95 11.22 0.12 -1.74
C LYS A 95 10.97 0.96 -0.48
N ARG A 96 9.96 0.61 0.33
CA ARG A 96 9.72 1.29 1.61
C ARG A 96 10.98 1.32 2.48
N ASN A 97 11.63 0.19 2.61
CA ASN A 97 12.83 0.11 3.44
C ASN A 97 13.96 0.99 2.89
N ILE A 98 14.11 1.03 1.58
CA ILE A 98 15.11 1.87 0.92
C ILE A 98 14.77 3.36 1.13
N LEU A 99 13.51 3.74 0.92
CA LEU A 99 13.10 5.14 1.01
C LEU A 99 13.07 5.67 2.44
N CYS A 100 12.67 4.83 3.41
CA CYS A 100 12.53 5.25 4.81
C CYS A 100 13.87 5.25 5.55
N TYR A 101 14.75 4.31 5.26
CA TYR A 101 15.96 4.08 6.06
C TYR A 101 17.26 4.08 5.25
N GLY A 102 17.19 4.09 3.94
CA GLY A 102 18.35 4.05 3.08
C GLY A 102 18.85 5.44 2.69
N LYS A 103 19.79 5.45 1.76
CA LYS A 103 20.34 6.69 1.20
C LYS A 103 19.29 7.43 0.38
N ARG A 104 19.55 8.71 0.12
CA ARG A 104 18.72 9.47 -0.82
C ARG A 104 18.72 8.81 -2.19
N GLN A 105 17.53 8.62 -2.73
CA GLN A 105 17.32 8.00 -4.03
C GLN A 105 17.10 9.07 -5.10
N SER A 106 17.28 8.70 -6.36
CA SER A 106 16.98 9.59 -7.47
C SER A 106 15.48 9.84 -7.58
N GLU A 107 15.11 10.96 -8.20
CA GLU A 107 13.70 11.24 -8.49
C GLU A 107 13.03 10.10 -9.24
N LYS A 108 13.77 9.46 -10.17
CA LYS A 108 13.25 8.33 -10.95
C LYS A 108 12.81 7.17 -10.06
N VAL A 109 13.62 6.82 -9.05
CA VAL A 109 13.29 5.74 -8.12
C VAL A 109 12.07 6.10 -7.27
N ILE A 110 12.03 7.33 -6.74
CA ILE A 110 10.91 7.79 -5.92
C ILE A 110 9.62 7.80 -6.75
N ARG A 111 9.69 8.31 -7.98
CA ARG A 111 8.55 8.34 -8.89
C ARG A 111 8.03 6.95 -9.23
N SER A 112 8.94 5.98 -9.35
CA SER A 112 8.51 4.59 -9.62
C SER A 112 7.65 4.01 -8.50
N VAL A 113 7.89 4.43 -7.26
CA VAL A 113 7.06 4.00 -6.12
C VAL A 113 5.67 4.64 -6.21
N ILE A 114 5.60 5.91 -6.58
CA ILE A 114 4.33 6.61 -6.79
C ILE A 114 3.55 5.96 -7.93
N ASP A 115 4.22 5.61 -9.03
CA ASP A 115 3.58 4.94 -10.17
C ASP A 115 3.04 3.56 -9.75
N ASP A 116 3.82 2.78 -9.01
CA ASP A 116 3.37 1.50 -8.47
C ASP A 116 2.14 1.69 -7.57
N PHE A 117 2.16 2.71 -6.72
CA PHE A 117 1.04 2.98 -5.82
C PHE A 117 -0.22 3.36 -6.61
N ASN A 118 -0.09 4.19 -7.63
CA ASN A 118 -1.23 4.58 -8.47
C ASN A 118 -1.81 3.36 -9.20
N PHE A 119 -0.95 2.46 -9.68
CA PHE A 119 -1.39 1.21 -10.30
C PHE A 119 -2.06 0.29 -9.29
N PHE A 120 -1.53 0.21 -8.07
CA PHE A 120 -2.17 -0.51 -6.97
C PHE A 120 -3.60 0.01 -6.72
N MET A 121 -3.76 1.34 -6.64
CA MET A 121 -5.08 1.95 -6.41
C MET A 121 -6.06 1.57 -7.51
N LEU A 122 -5.62 1.56 -8.75
CA LEU A 122 -6.46 1.14 -9.87
C LEU A 122 -6.92 -0.32 -9.69
N LYS A 123 -5.99 -1.21 -9.38
CA LYS A 123 -6.28 -2.64 -9.24
C LYS A 123 -7.15 -2.96 -8.03
N ILE A 124 -6.95 -2.25 -6.92
CA ILE A 124 -7.75 -2.48 -5.71
C ILE A 124 -9.19 -1.98 -5.89
N LYS A 125 -9.39 -0.90 -6.65
CA LYS A 125 -10.72 -0.41 -6.99
C LYS A 125 -11.44 -1.39 -7.90
N GLU A 126 -10.76 -1.90 -8.93
CA GLU A 126 -11.32 -2.93 -9.81
C GLU A 126 -11.71 -4.19 -9.03
N ALA A 127 -10.96 -4.53 -7.99
CA ALA A 127 -11.24 -5.70 -7.15
C ALA A 127 -12.47 -5.53 -6.26
N GLY A 128 -12.98 -4.31 -6.11
CA GLY A 128 -14.20 -4.05 -5.36
C GLY A 128 -14.11 -2.96 -4.30
N LEU A 129 -12.95 -2.33 -4.11
CA LEU A 129 -12.82 -1.23 -3.16
C LEU A 129 -13.01 0.09 -3.91
N ASP A 130 -14.26 0.48 -4.10
CA ASP A 130 -14.64 1.65 -4.89
C ASP A 130 -15.04 2.88 -4.06
N GLU A 131 -14.91 2.80 -2.76
CA GLU A 131 -15.34 3.86 -1.81
C GLU A 131 -14.16 4.70 -1.30
N LEU A 132 -13.35 5.21 -2.20
CA LEU A 132 -12.19 6.00 -1.79
C LEU A 132 -12.40 7.50 -1.99
#